data_ec2fb9b864fe87f283828d52cdbf11dd
#
_entry.id   ec2fb9b864fe87f283828d52cdbf11dd
#
_cell.length_a   1.000
_cell.length_b   1.000
_cell.length_c   1.000
_cell.angle_alpha   90.00
_cell.angle_beta   90.00
_cell.angle_gamma   90.00
#
_symmetry.space_group_name_H-M   'P 1'
#
loop_
_entity.id
_entity.type
_entity.pdbx_description
1 polymer ?
#
loop_
_entity_poly.entity_id
_entity_poly.type
_entity_poly.pdbx_seq_one_letter_code
_entity_poly.pdbx_strand_id
1 'polypeptide(L)'
;MIEYGIDGTQRLITARMTGCISLIDLMAHIIAISRDHDCDPAFNLLFAVADDVTFAILPAEREFETLIKEWIEHRKGIKWAFWAPVGVAHSHVQYALEILHLKHSHVGLFQNEHTALNWLVEPRD
;
A
#
# COMPACT_ATOMS: atom_id res chain seq x y z
N MET A 1 11.41 4.55 -5.27
CA MET A 1 10.87 5.84 -4.78
C MET A 1 9.38 5.71 -4.54
N ILE A 2 8.89 6.25 -3.45
CA ILE A 2 7.46 6.29 -3.13
C ILE A 2 7.05 7.74 -2.94
N GLU A 3 6.05 8.17 -3.72
CA GLU A 3 5.47 9.50 -3.60
C GLU A 3 3.98 9.36 -3.32
N TYR A 4 3.42 10.19 -2.46
CA TYR A 4 2.01 10.11 -2.16
C TYR A 4 1.30 11.45 -2.33
N GLY A 5 0.00 11.38 -2.60
CA GLY A 5 -0.89 12.52 -2.66
C GLY A 5 -2.20 12.21 -1.94
N ILE A 6 -2.92 13.24 -1.55
CA ILE A 6 -4.14 13.10 -0.79
C ILE A 6 -5.30 13.73 -1.56
N ASP A 7 -6.38 12.98 -1.73
CA ASP A 7 -7.64 13.47 -2.26
C ASP A 7 -8.67 13.48 -1.14
N GLY A 8 -8.90 14.64 -0.53
CA GLY A 8 -9.83 14.79 0.57
C GLY A 8 -11.28 14.57 0.15
N THR A 9 -11.62 14.87 -1.11
CA THR A 9 -12.98 14.67 -1.63
C THR A 9 -13.33 13.20 -1.73
N GLN A 10 -12.39 12.37 -2.22
CA GLN A 10 -12.59 10.93 -2.32
C GLN A 10 -12.17 10.18 -1.06
N ARG A 11 -11.61 10.86 -0.08
CA ARG A 11 -11.10 10.27 1.15
C ARG A 11 -10.08 9.17 0.82
N LEU A 12 -9.11 9.52 -0.01
CA LEU A 12 -8.16 8.58 -0.58
C LEU A 12 -6.74 9.12 -0.51
N ILE A 13 -5.81 8.27 -0.09
CA ILE A 13 -4.38 8.53 -0.15
C ILE A 13 -3.83 7.64 -1.27
N THR A 14 -3.21 8.26 -2.28
CA THR A 14 -2.59 7.51 -3.38
C THR A 14 -1.08 7.58 -3.27
N ALA A 15 -0.44 6.44 -3.18
CA ALA A 15 1.01 6.32 -3.16
C ALA A 15 1.49 5.70 -4.48
N ARG A 16 2.42 6.37 -5.15
CA ARG A 16 3.00 5.89 -6.41
C ARG A 16 4.39 5.32 -6.13
N MET A 17 4.60 4.08 -6.54
CA MET A 17 5.88 3.38 -6.38
C MET A 17 6.59 3.23 -7.71
N THR A 18 7.88 3.58 -7.76
CA THR A 18 8.73 3.44 -8.94
C THR A 18 10.09 2.88 -8.54
N GLY A 19 10.71 2.10 -9.43
CA GLY A 19 12.05 1.58 -9.25
C GLY A 19 12.17 0.51 -8.15
N CYS A 20 13.36 0.40 -7.58
CA CYS A 20 13.60 -0.57 -6.50
C CYS A 20 13.13 0.02 -5.17
N ILE A 21 12.17 -0.66 -4.54
CA ILE A 21 11.61 -0.27 -3.25
C ILE A 21 12.32 -1.06 -2.15
N SER A 22 13.06 -0.36 -1.32
CA SER A 22 13.75 -0.96 -0.18
C SER A 22 12.88 -0.91 1.08
N LEU A 23 13.31 -1.64 2.10
CA LEU A 23 12.69 -1.57 3.42
C LEU A 23 12.70 -0.13 3.98
N ILE A 24 13.82 0.57 3.78
CA ILE A 24 13.96 1.97 4.25
C ILE A 24 12.94 2.86 3.55
N ASP A 25 12.71 2.67 2.24
CA ASP A 25 11.71 3.43 1.49
C ASP A 25 10.31 3.23 2.07
N LEU A 26 9.94 2.00 2.38
CA LEU A 26 8.63 1.68 2.96
C LEU A 26 8.48 2.26 4.36
N MET A 27 9.50 2.16 5.20
CA MET A 27 9.48 2.71 6.54
C MET A 27 9.36 4.24 6.50
N ALA A 28 10.11 4.90 5.64
CA ALA A 28 10.04 6.35 5.48
C ALA A 28 8.65 6.79 5.02
N HIS A 29 8.03 6.04 4.10
CA HIS A 29 6.68 6.32 3.62
C HIS A 29 5.64 6.20 4.73
N ILE A 30 5.70 5.12 5.51
CA ILE A 30 4.77 4.90 6.63
C ILE A 30 4.90 6.03 7.66
N ILE A 31 6.13 6.43 7.99
CA ILE A 31 6.38 7.51 8.94
C ILE A 31 5.84 8.84 8.38
N ALA A 32 6.09 9.13 7.10
CA ALA A 32 5.63 10.36 6.48
C ALA A 32 4.10 10.47 6.51
N ILE A 33 3.38 9.41 6.15
CA ILE A 33 1.92 9.39 6.21
C ILE A 33 1.43 9.55 7.65
N SER A 34 2.07 8.88 8.60
CA SER A 34 1.65 8.92 10.01
C SER A 34 1.80 10.31 10.63
N ARG A 35 2.71 11.13 10.12
CA ARG A 35 2.98 12.48 10.60
C ARG A 35 2.26 13.57 9.82
N ASP A 36 1.66 13.23 8.68
CA ASP A 36 0.96 14.18 7.83
C ASP A 36 -0.46 14.40 8.35
N HIS A 37 -0.77 15.62 8.76
CA HIS A 37 -2.07 15.97 9.32
C HIS A 37 -3.21 15.81 8.31
N ASP A 38 -2.92 15.88 7.02
CA ASP A 38 -3.93 15.73 5.97
C ASP A 38 -4.21 14.25 5.65
N CYS A 39 -3.38 13.34 6.14
CA CYS A 39 -3.59 11.90 5.99
C CYS A 39 -4.46 11.36 7.12
N ASP A 40 -5.79 11.46 6.93
CA ASP A 40 -6.73 10.92 7.90
C ASP A 40 -6.59 9.39 7.99
N PRO A 41 -6.46 8.81 9.19
CA PRO A 41 -6.39 7.35 9.35
C PRO A 41 -7.61 6.59 8.78
N ALA A 42 -8.73 7.27 8.61
CA ALA A 42 -9.95 6.66 8.03
C ALA A 42 -9.97 6.64 6.50
N PHE A 43 -9.00 7.28 5.83
CA PHE A 43 -8.93 7.28 4.38
C PHE A 43 -8.43 5.93 3.85
N ASN A 44 -9.00 5.49 2.74
CA ASN A 44 -8.51 4.31 2.03
C ASN A 44 -7.16 4.58 1.36
N LEU A 45 -6.41 3.53 1.07
CA LEU A 45 -5.08 3.63 0.47
C LEU A 45 -5.08 2.96 -0.91
N LEU A 46 -4.52 3.65 -1.90
CA LEU A 46 -4.26 3.11 -3.23
C LEU A 46 -2.75 3.17 -3.49
N PHE A 47 -2.14 2.03 -3.75
CA PHE A 47 -0.74 1.94 -4.13
C PHE A 47 -0.66 1.68 -5.64
N ALA A 48 -0.23 2.68 -6.39
CA ALA A 48 -0.01 2.57 -7.83
C ALA A 48 1.43 2.12 -8.07
N VAL A 49 1.59 0.90 -8.57
CA VAL A 49 2.91 0.25 -8.74
C VAL A 49 3.31 0.29 -10.21
N ALA A 50 4.41 0.98 -10.52
CA ALA A 50 4.91 1.07 -11.88
C ALA A 50 5.54 -0.25 -12.35
N ASP A 51 5.67 -0.42 -13.67
CA ASP A 51 6.20 -1.63 -14.28
C ASP A 51 7.62 -1.97 -13.86
N ASP A 52 8.42 -0.96 -13.51
CA ASP A 52 9.82 -1.14 -13.14
C ASP A 52 10.04 -1.45 -11.65
N VAL A 53 8.96 -1.58 -10.89
CA VAL A 53 9.08 -1.78 -9.43
C VAL A 53 9.60 -3.17 -9.12
N THR A 54 10.63 -3.21 -8.25
CA THR A 54 11.10 -4.42 -7.58
C THR A 54 11.16 -4.13 -6.09
N PHE A 55 11.03 -5.17 -5.27
CA PHE A 55 11.06 -5.02 -3.81
C PHE A 55 12.32 -5.69 -3.24
N ALA A 56 13.13 -4.92 -2.53
CA ALA A 56 14.29 -5.43 -1.80
C ALA A 56 13.93 -5.52 -0.31
N ILE A 57 13.06 -6.47 0.03
CA ILE A 57 12.56 -6.69 1.40
C ILE A 57 12.99 -8.07 1.86
N LEU A 58 13.67 -8.13 3.02
CA LEU A 58 14.07 -9.39 3.62
C LEU A 58 12.97 -9.90 4.56
N PRO A 59 12.54 -11.17 4.44
CA PRO A 59 11.43 -11.69 5.23
C PRO A 59 11.64 -11.70 6.74
N ALA A 60 12.90 -11.64 7.19
CA ALA A 60 13.25 -11.78 8.60
C ALA A 60 13.39 -10.46 9.37
N GLU A 61 12.95 -9.35 8.79
CA GLU A 61 13.07 -8.02 9.42
C GLU A 61 11.98 -7.82 10.47
N ARG A 62 12.25 -8.16 11.71
CA ARG A 62 11.30 -8.06 12.82
C ARG A 62 10.83 -6.64 13.09
N GLU A 63 11.72 -5.68 13.00
CA GLU A 63 11.40 -4.28 13.23
C GLU A 63 10.36 -3.78 12.23
N PHE A 64 10.50 -4.22 10.98
CA PHE A 64 9.55 -3.87 9.93
C PHE A 64 8.20 -4.55 10.17
N GLU A 65 8.19 -5.82 10.55
CA GLU A 65 6.95 -6.53 10.88
C GLU A 65 6.19 -5.83 12.02
N THR A 66 6.90 -5.40 13.06
CA THR A 66 6.32 -4.68 14.17
C THR A 66 5.70 -3.36 13.71
N LEU A 67 6.45 -2.59 12.90
CA LEU A 67 5.97 -1.32 12.36
C LEU A 67 4.72 -1.49 11.50
N ILE A 68 4.69 -2.51 10.64
CA ILE A 68 3.54 -2.81 9.79
C ILE A 68 2.32 -3.19 10.64
N LYS A 69 2.51 -4.02 11.66
CA LYS A 69 1.40 -4.41 12.55
C LYS A 69 0.81 -3.22 13.27
N GLU A 70 1.64 -2.34 13.80
CA GLU A 70 1.18 -1.12 14.46
C GLU A 70 0.43 -0.22 13.49
N TRP A 71 0.92 -0.09 12.27
CA TRP A 71 0.29 0.73 11.25
C TRP A 71 -1.08 0.16 10.82
N ILE A 72 -1.17 -1.16 10.65
CA ILE A 72 -2.43 -1.85 10.32
C ILE A 72 -3.46 -1.63 11.43
N GLU A 73 -3.06 -1.79 12.69
CA GLU A 73 -3.97 -1.58 13.82
C GLU A 73 -4.49 -0.14 13.88
N HIS A 74 -3.62 0.83 13.59
CA HIS A 74 -4.00 2.23 13.58
C HIS A 74 -4.98 2.58 12.44
N ARG A 75 -4.95 1.83 11.34
CA ARG A 75 -5.80 2.02 10.18
C ARG A 75 -6.76 0.86 9.95
N LYS A 76 -7.22 0.27 11.02
CA LYS A 76 -8.14 -0.87 10.98
C LYS A 76 -9.46 -0.49 10.32
N GLY A 77 -9.95 -1.36 9.45
CA GLY A 77 -11.22 -1.17 8.77
C GLY A 77 -11.16 -0.39 7.45
N ILE A 78 -10.00 0.14 7.07
CA ILE A 78 -9.84 0.78 5.77
C ILE A 78 -9.49 -0.26 4.69
N LYS A 79 -9.68 0.12 3.43
CA LYS A 79 -9.31 -0.71 2.30
C LYS A 79 -7.95 -0.28 1.76
N TRP A 80 -7.15 -1.27 1.39
CA TRP A 80 -5.83 -1.10 0.80
C TRP A 80 -5.83 -1.75 -0.57
N ALA A 81 -5.74 -0.96 -1.63
CA ALA A 81 -5.67 -1.47 -2.99
C ALA A 81 -4.26 -1.31 -3.53
N PHE A 82 -3.73 -2.39 -4.10
CA PHE A 82 -2.49 -2.35 -4.86
C PHE A 82 -2.85 -2.53 -6.32
N TRP A 83 -2.45 -1.59 -7.16
CA TRP A 83 -2.64 -1.67 -8.59
C TRP A 83 -1.29 -1.83 -9.27
N ALA A 84 -1.10 -2.96 -9.94
CA ALA A 84 0.10 -3.25 -10.70
C ALA A 84 -0.30 -3.91 -12.01
N PRO A 85 0.18 -3.43 -13.17
CA PRO A 85 -0.06 -4.09 -14.44
C PRO A 85 0.45 -5.53 -14.44
N VAL A 86 -0.15 -6.40 -15.24
CA VAL A 86 0.29 -7.78 -15.37
C VAL A 86 1.76 -7.82 -15.80
N GLY A 87 2.57 -8.62 -15.10
CA GLY A 87 4.00 -8.72 -15.37
C GLY A 87 4.81 -8.92 -14.11
N VAL A 88 6.09 -8.57 -14.18
CA VAL A 88 7.05 -8.78 -13.10
C VAL A 88 6.67 -7.97 -11.85
N ALA A 89 6.29 -6.70 -12.02
CA ALA A 89 5.90 -5.86 -10.89
C ALA A 89 4.69 -6.41 -10.15
N HIS A 90 3.67 -6.90 -10.87
CA HIS A 90 2.49 -7.52 -10.28
C HIS A 90 2.87 -8.74 -9.42
N SER A 91 3.74 -9.60 -9.95
CA SER A 91 4.22 -10.78 -9.23
C SER A 91 5.01 -10.41 -7.99
N HIS A 92 5.81 -9.36 -8.05
CA HIS A 92 6.58 -8.87 -6.91
C HIS A 92 5.65 -8.35 -5.79
N VAL A 93 4.60 -7.63 -6.14
CA VAL A 93 3.61 -7.16 -5.15
C VAL A 93 2.93 -8.34 -4.49
N GLN A 94 2.49 -9.31 -5.28
CA GLN A 94 1.85 -10.52 -4.76
C GLN A 94 2.76 -11.24 -3.76
N TYR A 95 4.03 -11.40 -4.11
CA TYR A 95 5.01 -12.04 -3.23
C TYR A 95 5.23 -11.24 -1.94
N ALA A 96 5.35 -9.92 -2.05
CA ALA A 96 5.52 -9.05 -0.89
C ALA A 96 4.33 -9.14 0.08
N LEU A 97 3.11 -9.17 -0.45
CA LEU A 97 1.90 -9.32 0.37
C LEU A 97 1.88 -10.64 1.12
N GLU A 98 2.37 -11.72 0.48
CA GLU A 98 2.47 -13.03 1.12
C GLU A 98 3.50 -13.03 2.25
N ILE A 99 4.70 -12.48 2.00
CA ILE A 99 5.79 -12.41 3.00
C ILE A 99 5.35 -11.61 4.22
N LEU A 100 4.68 -10.48 4.01
CA LEU A 100 4.28 -9.58 5.08
C LEU A 100 2.97 -10.00 5.74
N HIS A 101 2.38 -11.10 5.32
CA HIS A 101 1.10 -11.61 5.83
C HIS A 101 -0.02 -10.56 5.75
N LEU A 102 -0.05 -9.78 4.64
CA LEU A 102 -1.04 -8.72 4.43
C LEU A 102 -2.27 -9.18 3.66
N LYS A 103 -2.40 -10.46 3.36
CA LYS A 103 -3.56 -11.01 2.67
C LYS A 103 -4.74 -11.14 3.61
N HIS A 104 -5.67 -10.21 3.52
CA HIS A 104 -6.94 -10.27 4.26
C HIS A 104 -8.02 -9.53 3.47
N SER A 105 -9.26 -9.53 3.98
CA SER A 105 -10.43 -9.02 3.26
C SER A 105 -10.37 -7.54 2.88
N HIS A 106 -9.52 -6.77 3.54
CA HIS A 106 -9.38 -5.33 3.28
C HIS A 106 -8.20 -4.98 2.38
N VAL A 107 -7.47 -5.96 1.88
CA VAL A 107 -6.33 -5.77 0.96
C VAL A 107 -6.66 -6.43 -0.37
N GLY A 108 -6.56 -5.67 -1.46
CA GLY A 108 -6.81 -6.18 -2.80
C GLY A 108 -5.65 -5.89 -3.75
N LEU A 109 -5.43 -6.78 -4.71
CA LEU A 109 -4.44 -6.61 -5.77
C LEU A 109 -5.17 -6.58 -7.11
N PHE A 110 -4.94 -5.53 -7.91
CA PHE A 110 -5.66 -5.27 -9.14
C PHE A 110 -4.69 -5.05 -10.31
N GLN A 111 -5.16 -5.34 -11.52
CA GLN A 111 -4.37 -5.21 -12.73
C GLN A 111 -4.58 -3.87 -13.43
N ASN A 112 -5.62 -3.12 -13.07
CA ASN A 112 -5.87 -1.80 -13.61
C ASN A 112 -6.45 -0.86 -12.55
N GLU A 113 -6.27 0.44 -12.79
CA GLU A 113 -6.66 1.48 -11.84
C GLU A 113 -8.18 1.54 -11.64
N HIS A 114 -8.94 1.41 -12.73
CA HIS A 114 -10.39 1.51 -12.69
C HIS A 114 -11.01 0.48 -11.74
N THR A 115 -10.57 -0.77 -11.83
CA THR A 115 -11.04 -1.85 -10.96
C THR A 115 -10.68 -1.59 -9.51
N ALA A 116 -9.45 -1.11 -9.26
CA ALA A 116 -8.99 -0.77 -7.92
C ALA A 116 -9.83 0.35 -7.31
N LEU A 117 -10.07 1.43 -8.06
CA LEU A 117 -10.87 2.56 -7.59
C LEU A 117 -12.32 2.18 -7.32
N ASN A 118 -12.92 1.36 -8.19
CA ASN A 118 -14.29 0.88 -7.98
C ASN A 118 -14.40 0.06 -6.69
N TRP A 119 -13.43 -0.79 -6.42
CA TRP A 119 -13.42 -1.58 -5.20
C TRP A 119 -13.27 -0.70 -3.95
N LEU A 120 -12.45 0.35 -4.03
CA LEU A 120 -12.22 1.25 -2.89
C LEU A 120 -13.46 2.04 -2.50
N VAL A 121 -14.34 2.37 -3.45
CA VAL A 121 -15.56 3.13 -3.16
C VAL A 121 -16.74 2.26 -2.74
N GLU A 122 -16.63 0.94 -2.84
CA GLU A 122 -17.67 0.03 -2.35
C GLU A 122 -17.79 0.11 -0.83
N PRO A 123 -19.01 -0.06 -0.28
CA PRO A 123 -19.19 -0.02 1.17
C PRO A 123 -18.32 -1.06 1.88
N ARG A 124 -17.80 -0.69 3.03
CA ARG A 124 -17.06 -1.61 3.91
C ARG A 124 -18.08 -2.44 4.69
N ASP A 125 -17.81 -3.71 4.77
CA ASP A 125 -18.63 -4.64 5.56
C ASP A 125 -18.11 -4.79 6.97
#